data_5806d9089327103b9bdcc05605e65049
#
_entry.id   5806d9089327103b9bdcc05605e65049
#
_cell.length_a   1.000
_cell.length_b   1.000
_cell.length_c   1.000
_cell.angle_alpha   90.00
_cell.angle_beta   90.00
_cell.angle_gamma   90.00
#
_symmetry.space_group_name_H-M   'P 1'
#
loop_
_entity.id
_entity.type
_entity.pdbx_description
1 polymer ?
#
loop_
_entity_poly.entity_id
_entity_poly.type
_entity_poly.pdbx_seq_one_letter_code
_entity_poly.pdbx_strand_id
1 'polypeptide(L)'
;MILMCTSLTYENSRGDHFLARTMDFGFELGGQPIFMPRNQKIQGDAGEFTMKFGFVGAGRNLSHYMFVDGVNEFGLGAAALYFSDYAQYAQSAPADKLGIAPHDLTAWVLGNARSVADLRELIKEIQIVDKPVALLGITVPLHFIFSDPTGDTAVLEATDHDLHLIEDPVGVMANSPQLSWHLQNLSTYGTLVADTRPLHDYQGFNLKTVGPGTGAFGMPGDYTSPSRFVRTVFNKHYSRPTADTPTTMNLLQHLLDGVTIPKGVKLKPDGSSDYTQYRGYMSLNERAYYMEPYDNLELQRVEITDKMLTDWDTPVEYPLAHQNHIKHLN
;
A
#
# COMPACT_ATOMS: atom_id res chain seq x y z
N MET A 1 15.84 -2.60 -11.90
CA MET A 1 15.61 -2.25 -10.46
C MET A 1 14.32 -2.92 -10.06
N ILE A 2 14.33 -3.87 -9.14
CA ILE A 2 13.13 -4.58 -8.68
C ILE A 2 12.76 -3.97 -7.34
N LEU A 3 11.63 -3.30 -7.27
CA LEU A 3 11.06 -2.73 -6.06
C LEU A 3 9.97 -3.67 -5.55
N MET A 4 9.75 -3.71 -4.26
CA MET A 4 8.75 -4.59 -3.67
C MET A 4 7.96 -3.85 -2.60
N CYS A 5 6.69 -4.15 -2.51
CA CYS A 5 5.77 -3.60 -1.52
C CYS A 5 4.67 -4.62 -1.26
N THR A 6 3.98 -4.49 -0.15
CA THR A 6 2.74 -5.24 0.11
C THR A 6 1.75 -4.28 0.72
N SER A 7 0.48 -4.37 0.35
CA SER A 7 -0.59 -3.65 1.02
C SER A 7 -1.76 -4.57 1.36
N LEU A 8 -2.53 -4.17 2.34
CA LEU A 8 -3.74 -4.86 2.76
C LEU A 8 -4.79 -3.86 3.25
N THR A 9 -6.07 -4.19 3.02
CA THR A 9 -7.19 -3.54 3.68
C THR A 9 -7.62 -4.35 4.89
N TYR A 10 -8.27 -3.71 5.85
CA TYR A 10 -8.79 -4.39 7.03
C TYR A 10 -10.06 -3.69 7.53
N GLU A 11 -11.02 -4.48 8.02
CA GLU A 11 -12.23 -4.00 8.69
C GLU A 11 -12.23 -4.50 10.12
N ASN A 12 -12.43 -3.61 11.09
CA ASN A 12 -12.56 -3.99 12.49
C ASN A 12 -14.01 -4.38 12.84
N SER A 13 -14.27 -4.84 14.06
CA SER A 13 -15.59 -5.28 14.48
C SER A 13 -16.64 -4.16 14.63
N ARG A 14 -16.23 -2.89 14.49
CA ARG A 14 -17.13 -1.73 14.46
C ARG A 14 -17.49 -1.29 13.04
N GLY A 15 -16.90 -1.92 12.02
CA GLY A 15 -17.05 -1.51 10.64
C GLY A 15 -16.14 -0.34 10.24
N ASP A 16 -15.08 -0.06 11.02
CA ASP A 16 -14.07 0.91 10.60
C ASP A 16 -13.09 0.24 9.64
N HIS A 17 -12.77 0.93 8.55
CA HIS A 17 -11.92 0.44 7.47
C HIS A 17 -10.52 1.07 7.50
N PHE A 18 -9.55 0.27 7.11
CA PHE A 18 -8.13 0.62 7.13
C PHE A 18 -7.44 0.14 5.86
N LEU A 19 -6.43 0.88 5.43
CA LEU A 19 -5.46 0.47 4.41
C LEU A 19 -4.06 0.55 5.03
N ALA A 20 -3.26 -0.49 4.85
CA ALA A 20 -1.88 -0.52 5.36
C ALA A 20 -0.92 -1.07 4.30
N ARG A 21 0.38 -0.64 4.36
CA ARG A 21 1.36 -1.09 3.38
C ARG A 21 2.78 -1.09 3.93
N THR A 22 3.66 -1.90 3.33
CA THR A 22 5.12 -1.76 3.44
C THR A 22 5.68 -0.98 2.24
N MET A 23 6.64 -0.08 2.46
CA MET A 23 7.43 0.55 1.40
C MET A 23 8.80 -0.08 1.35
N ASP A 24 9.01 -0.94 0.36
CA ASP A 24 10.26 -1.69 0.22
C ASP A 24 11.06 -1.15 -0.96
N PHE A 25 12.28 -0.64 -0.69
CA PHE A 25 13.07 0.04 -1.70
C PHE A 25 14.58 -0.17 -1.46
N GLY A 26 15.39 -0.04 -2.53
CA GLY A 26 16.82 -0.27 -2.49
C GLY A 26 17.69 0.97 -2.28
N PHE A 27 17.09 2.15 -2.19
CA PHE A 27 17.74 3.39 -1.77
C PHE A 27 16.76 4.25 -0.99
N GLU A 28 17.27 5.12 -0.14
CA GLU A 28 16.44 5.97 0.74
C GLU A 28 15.58 6.93 -0.08
N LEU A 29 14.27 6.75 0.01
CA LEU A 29 13.30 7.64 -0.65
C LEU A 29 13.16 8.97 0.06
N GLY A 30 13.38 8.99 1.38
CA GLY A 30 13.24 10.17 2.22
C GLY A 30 11.79 10.69 2.25
N GLY A 31 10.82 9.79 2.12
CA GLY A 31 9.40 10.13 2.23
C GLY A 31 9.02 10.44 3.67
N GLN A 32 8.13 11.41 3.84
CA GLN A 32 7.57 11.82 5.13
C GLN A 32 6.08 12.13 4.99
N PRO A 33 5.30 12.15 6.08
CA PRO A 33 3.92 12.58 5.99
C PRO A 33 3.84 14.04 5.55
N ILE A 34 3.01 14.31 4.55
CA ILE A 34 2.76 15.66 4.03
C ILE A 34 1.24 15.85 3.95
N PHE A 35 0.75 16.92 4.57
CA PHE A 35 -0.60 17.38 4.32
C PHE A 35 -0.61 18.27 3.09
N MET A 36 -1.46 17.93 2.13
CA MET A 36 -1.73 18.72 0.93
C MET A 36 -3.10 19.38 1.07
N PRO A 37 -3.19 20.73 1.08
CA PRO A 37 -4.46 21.41 1.22
C PRO A 37 -5.30 21.33 -0.06
N ARG A 38 -6.56 21.80 0.06
CA ARG A 38 -7.51 21.87 -1.05
C ARG A 38 -7.04 22.87 -2.14
N ASN A 39 -7.52 22.64 -3.36
CA ASN A 39 -7.37 23.54 -4.51
C ASN A 39 -5.91 23.83 -4.94
N GLN A 40 -4.99 22.91 -4.63
CA GLN A 40 -3.61 23.03 -5.11
C GLN A 40 -3.50 22.69 -6.59
N LYS A 41 -2.83 23.56 -7.34
CA LYS A 41 -2.45 23.30 -8.72
C LYS A 41 -1.06 22.68 -8.76
N ILE A 42 -0.93 21.57 -9.45
CA ILE A 42 0.33 20.87 -9.65
C ILE A 42 0.71 20.90 -11.13
N GLN A 43 1.90 21.36 -11.40
CA GLN A 43 2.55 21.14 -12.69
C GLN A 43 3.20 19.76 -12.66
N GLY A 44 2.44 18.73 -13.00
CA GLY A 44 2.94 17.36 -13.10
C GLY A 44 3.74 17.13 -14.38
N ASP A 45 4.44 16.01 -14.46
CA ASP A 45 5.35 15.71 -15.58
C ASP A 45 4.60 15.40 -16.90
N ALA A 46 3.30 15.06 -16.85
CA ALA A 46 2.46 14.83 -18.03
C ALA A 46 1.47 15.97 -18.34
N GLY A 47 1.28 16.90 -17.43
CA GLY A 47 0.34 18.02 -17.57
C GLY A 47 0.00 18.68 -16.24
N GLU A 48 -0.66 19.84 -16.30
CA GLU A 48 -1.18 20.53 -15.11
C GLU A 48 -2.49 19.88 -14.65
N PHE A 49 -2.63 19.67 -13.33
CA PHE A 49 -3.87 19.24 -12.72
C PHE A 49 -4.13 19.96 -11.38
N THR A 50 -5.39 20.00 -10.98
CA THR A 50 -5.78 20.58 -9.69
C THR A 50 -6.21 19.48 -8.74
N MET A 51 -5.71 19.52 -7.51
CA MET A 51 -6.19 18.73 -6.39
C MET A 51 -7.26 19.50 -5.65
N LYS A 52 -8.54 19.12 -5.84
CA LYS A 52 -9.71 19.79 -5.26
C LYS A 52 -9.84 19.53 -3.77
N PHE A 53 -9.40 18.35 -3.32
CA PHE A 53 -9.57 17.85 -1.96
C PHE A 53 -8.24 17.83 -1.21
N GLY A 54 -8.32 18.05 0.13
CA GLY A 54 -7.18 17.92 1.01
C GLY A 54 -6.91 16.46 1.34
N PHE A 55 -5.63 16.12 1.49
CA PHE A 55 -5.20 14.77 1.86
C PHE A 55 -3.88 14.78 2.63
N VAL A 56 -3.57 13.69 3.31
CA VAL A 56 -2.27 13.44 3.94
C VAL A 56 -1.70 12.13 3.43
N GLY A 57 -0.40 12.07 3.17
CA GLY A 57 0.25 10.86 2.69
C GLY A 57 1.77 10.92 2.76
N ALA A 58 2.41 9.78 2.49
CA ALA A 58 3.86 9.74 2.33
C ALA A 58 4.23 10.36 1.00
N GLY A 59 4.97 11.44 1.06
CA GLY A 59 5.38 12.19 -0.11
C GLY A 59 6.76 12.81 0.04
N ARG A 60 7.18 13.41 -1.05
CA ARG A 60 8.41 14.20 -1.13
C ARG A 60 8.24 15.32 -2.15
N ASN A 61 8.81 16.48 -1.84
CA ASN A 61 8.94 17.56 -2.81
C ASN A 61 10.24 17.37 -3.61
N LEU A 62 10.09 17.05 -4.89
CA LEU A 62 11.19 16.92 -5.85
C LEU A 62 11.12 18.08 -6.86
N SER A 63 10.70 17.85 -8.10
CA SER A 63 10.30 18.93 -9.03
C SER A 63 8.95 19.55 -8.63
N HIS A 64 8.09 18.72 -8.05
CA HIS A 64 6.81 19.03 -7.42
C HIS A 64 6.54 17.99 -6.31
N TYR A 65 5.43 18.12 -5.60
CA TYR A 65 5.04 17.15 -4.57
C TYR A 65 4.55 15.83 -5.20
N MET A 66 5.25 14.75 -4.95
CA MET A 66 4.90 13.38 -5.35
C MET A 66 4.53 12.54 -4.14
N PHE A 67 3.50 11.70 -4.27
CA PHE A 67 2.99 10.86 -3.19
C PHE A 67 2.90 9.40 -3.64
N VAL A 68 3.19 8.50 -2.72
CA VAL A 68 3.16 7.05 -2.98
C VAL A 68 2.04 6.32 -2.24
N ASP A 69 1.48 6.95 -1.22
CA ASP A 69 0.31 6.49 -0.47
C ASP A 69 -0.31 7.66 0.31
N GLY A 70 -1.51 7.46 0.85
CA GLY A 70 -2.17 8.46 1.67
C GLY A 70 -3.67 8.23 1.82
N VAL A 71 -4.31 9.14 2.55
CA VAL A 71 -5.76 9.20 2.77
C VAL A 71 -6.25 10.62 2.60
N ASN A 72 -7.43 10.80 1.98
CA ASN A 72 -8.00 12.12 1.77
C ASN A 72 -9.10 12.47 2.80
N GLU A 73 -9.62 13.68 2.69
CA GLU A 73 -10.66 14.23 3.57
C GLU A 73 -12.00 13.46 3.56
N PHE A 74 -12.23 12.58 2.58
CA PHE A 74 -13.40 11.69 2.51
C PHE A 74 -13.10 10.28 3.01
N GLY A 75 -11.84 10.01 3.38
CA GLY A 75 -11.40 8.69 3.81
C GLY A 75 -11.00 7.76 2.67
N LEU A 76 -10.94 8.23 1.43
CA LEU A 76 -10.36 7.42 0.35
C LEU A 76 -8.87 7.25 0.60
N GLY A 77 -8.45 6.01 0.80
CA GLY A 77 -7.05 5.58 0.91
C GLY A 77 -6.49 5.13 -0.42
N ALA A 78 -5.22 5.40 -0.66
CA ALA A 78 -4.49 4.99 -1.86
C ALA A 78 -3.08 4.52 -1.52
N ALA A 79 -2.57 3.52 -2.25
CA ALA A 79 -1.16 3.15 -2.21
C ALA A 79 -0.68 2.69 -3.59
N ALA A 80 0.49 3.19 -3.99
CA ALA A 80 1.19 2.78 -5.20
C ALA A 80 2.25 1.71 -4.86
N LEU A 81 2.28 0.64 -5.65
CA LEU A 81 3.25 -0.44 -5.55
C LEU A 81 3.94 -0.65 -6.90
N TYR A 82 5.12 -1.23 -6.87
CA TYR A 82 5.89 -1.48 -8.09
C TYR A 82 5.32 -2.66 -8.90
N PHE A 83 5.22 -2.47 -10.23
CA PHE A 83 4.56 -3.40 -11.14
C PHE A 83 5.45 -3.66 -12.38
N SER A 84 6.69 -4.12 -12.13
CA SER A 84 7.69 -4.37 -13.19
C SER A 84 7.20 -5.42 -14.20
N ASP A 85 7.62 -5.23 -15.43
CA ASP A 85 7.37 -6.12 -16.58
C ASP A 85 5.91 -6.19 -17.04
N TYR A 86 4.97 -5.58 -16.31
CA TYR A 86 3.54 -5.59 -16.64
C TYR A 86 2.98 -4.20 -16.94
N ALA A 87 3.44 -3.15 -16.23
CA ALA A 87 2.96 -1.80 -16.47
C ALA A 87 3.31 -1.32 -17.90
N GLN A 88 2.29 -0.89 -18.63
CA GLN A 88 2.41 -0.36 -20.00
C GLN A 88 1.64 0.95 -20.10
N TYR A 89 2.34 2.02 -20.41
CA TYR A 89 1.79 3.36 -20.46
C TYR A 89 1.71 3.89 -21.90
N ALA A 90 0.74 4.76 -22.15
CA ALA A 90 0.62 5.43 -23.43
C ALA A 90 1.73 6.47 -23.64
N GLN A 91 2.13 6.74 -24.87
CA GLN A 91 3.13 7.79 -25.17
C GLN A 91 2.56 9.21 -25.03
N SER A 92 1.24 9.36 -25.19
CA SER A 92 0.52 10.62 -25.05
C SER A 92 -0.92 10.37 -24.65
N ALA A 93 -1.57 11.36 -24.03
CA ALA A 93 -3.00 11.33 -23.79
C ALA A 93 -3.78 11.76 -25.04
N PRO A 94 -4.95 11.15 -25.32
CA PRO A 94 -5.91 11.67 -26.28
C PRO A 94 -6.34 13.12 -25.93
N ALA A 95 -6.81 13.88 -26.91
CA ALA A 95 -7.17 15.30 -26.70
C ALA A 95 -8.33 15.52 -25.71
N ASP A 96 -9.16 14.52 -25.52
CA ASP A 96 -10.31 14.52 -24.59
C ASP A 96 -9.99 13.94 -23.22
N LYS A 97 -8.74 13.51 -22.98
CA LYS A 97 -8.31 12.96 -21.67
C LYS A 97 -7.15 13.77 -21.07
N LEU A 98 -7.15 13.83 -19.75
CA LEU A 98 -6.04 14.41 -19.01
C LEU A 98 -4.88 13.39 -18.93
N GLY A 99 -3.68 13.79 -19.39
CA GLY A 99 -2.46 13.01 -19.22
C GLY A 99 -1.94 13.11 -17.79
N ILE A 100 -1.72 11.96 -17.14
CA ILE A 100 -1.15 11.86 -15.79
C ILE A 100 0.10 10.99 -15.84
N ALA A 101 1.20 11.42 -15.25
CA ALA A 101 2.37 10.57 -15.07
C ALA A 101 2.08 9.49 -14.01
N PRO A 102 2.68 8.27 -14.09
CA PRO A 102 2.40 7.21 -13.13
C PRO A 102 2.63 7.64 -11.68
N HIS A 103 3.70 8.39 -11.42
CA HIS A 103 4.07 8.88 -10.08
C HIS A 103 3.20 10.03 -9.57
N ASP A 104 2.38 10.65 -10.43
CA ASP A 104 1.42 11.70 -10.06
C ASP A 104 0.03 11.15 -9.75
N LEU A 105 -0.25 9.89 -10.14
CA LEU A 105 -1.60 9.33 -10.06
C LEU A 105 -2.14 9.26 -8.63
N THR A 106 -1.31 8.88 -7.66
CA THR A 106 -1.73 8.82 -6.24
C THR A 106 -2.23 10.19 -5.77
N ALA A 107 -1.48 11.26 -6.04
CA ALA A 107 -1.87 12.63 -5.68
C ALA A 107 -3.14 13.07 -6.42
N TRP A 108 -3.22 12.76 -7.72
CA TRP A 108 -4.40 13.11 -8.51
C TRP A 108 -5.66 12.41 -7.98
N VAL A 109 -5.60 11.11 -7.68
CA VAL A 109 -6.75 10.36 -7.13
C VAL A 109 -7.16 10.91 -5.76
N LEU A 110 -6.22 11.03 -4.82
CA LEU A 110 -6.52 11.57 -3.49
C LEU A 110 -7.08 12.99 -3.54
N GLY A 111 -6.63 13.79 -4.49
CA GLY A 111 -7.09 15.16 -4.68
C GLY A 111 -8.41 15.32 -5.47
N ASN A 112 -8.95 14.26 -6.09
CA ASN A 112 -10.10 14.40 -6.99
C ASN A 112 -11.21 13.37 -6.78
N ALA A 113 -10.93 12.19 -6.24
CA ALA A 113 -11.93 11.15 -5.98
C ALA A 113 -12.37 11.17 -4.51
N ARG A 114 -13.68 10.98 -4.26
CA ARG A 114 -14.25 10.89 -2.90
C ARG A 114 -14.34 9.46 -2.38
N SER A 115 -14.43 8.49 -3.31
CA SER A 115 -14.63 7.09 -3.02
C SER A 115 -14.09 6.23 -4.16
N VAL A 116 -14.03 4.93 -3.97
CA VAL A 116 -13.72 3.97 -5.04
C VAL A 116 -14.80 4.01 -6.13
N ALA A 117 -16.08 4.18 -5.74
CA ALA A 117 -17.17 4.35 -6.71
C ALA A 117 -16.99 5.59 -7.60
N ASP A 118 -16.59 6.72 -7.01
CA ASP A 118 -16.28 7.97 -7.74
C ASP A 118 -15.08 7.79 -8.67
N LEU A 119 -14.04 7.09 -8.21
CA LEU A 119 -12.86 6.76 -9.01
C LEU A 119 -13.20 5.94 -10.27
N ARG A 120 -14.18 5.03 -10.22
CA ARG A 120 -14.62 4.24 -11.39
C ARG A 120 -15.08 5.12 -12.56
N GLU A 121 -15.63 6.28 -12.26
CA GLU A 121 -16.02 7.24 -13.30
C GLU A 121 -14.85 8.16 -13.70
N LEU A 122 -14.13 8.71 -12.73
CA LEU A 122 -13.04 9.66 -12.98
C LEU A 122 -11.88 9.07 -13.79
N ILE A 123 -11.61 7.77 -13.62
CA ILE A 123 -10.53 7.10 -14.36
C ILE A 123 -10.74 7.09 -15.88
N LYS A 124 -11.98 7.23 -16.34
CA LYS A 124 -12.31 7.29 -17.76
C LYS A 124 -11.85 8.60 -18.41
N GLU A 125 -11.64 9.64 -17.58
CA GLU A 125 -11.24 11.00 -18.03
C GLU A 125 -9.72 11.17 -18.13
N ILE A 126 -8.94 10.17 -17.74
CA ILE A 126 -7.47 10.25 -17.73
C ILE A 126 -6.81 9.20 -18.62
N GLN A 127 -5.55 9.46 -18.91
CA GLN A 127 -4.62 8.51 -19.52
C GLN A 127 -3.30 8.54 -18.75
N ILE A 128 -2.80 7.39 -18.29
CA ILE A 128 -1.44 7.34 -17.76
C ILE A 128 -0.46 7.40 -18.92
N VAL A 129 0.46 8.38 -18.84
CA VAL A 129 1.43 8.70 -19.89
C VAL A 129 2.82 8.33 -19.43
N ASP A 130 3.59 7.69 -20.31
CA ASP A 130 5.00 7.35 -20.11
C ASP A 130 5.85 8.62 -19.90
N LYS A 131 6.12 8.94 -18.64
CA LYS A 131 6.94 10.08 -18.20
C LYS A 131 7.93 9.65 -17.14
N PRO A 132 9.23 9.84 -17.36
CA PRO A 132 10.25 9.50 -16.40
C PRO A 132 10.23 10.46 -15.20
N VAL A 133 10.44 9.93 -14.00
CA VAL A 133 10.79 10.74 -12.84
C VAL A 133 12.19 11.30 -13.06
N ALA A 134 12.34 12.62 -13.05
CA ALA A 134 13.61 13.30 -13.38
C ALA A 134 14.78 12.81 -12.52
N LEU A 135 14.56 12.57 -11.22
CA LEU A 135 15.57 12.06 -10.28
C LEU A 135 16.06 10.64 -10.65
N LEU A 136 15.17 9.80 -11.21
CA LEU A 136 15.46 8.39 -11.48
C LEU A 136 15.86 8.12 -12.92
N GLY A 137 15.52 9.03 -13.84
CA GLY A 137 15.72 8.88 -15.29
C GLY A 137 14.92 7.74 -15.93
N ILE A 138 13.91 7.20 -15.21
CA ILE A 138 13.03 6.12 -15.67
C ILE A 138 11.57 6.44 -15.35
N THR A 139 10.67 5.94 -16.17
CA THR A 139 9.24 5.87 -15.83
C THR A 139 9.03 4.71 -14.85
N VAL A 140 8.50 5.03 -13.67
CA VAL A 140 8.30 4.04 -12.62
C VAL A 140 7.09 3.18 -12.97
N PRO A 141 7.24 1.84 -13.14
CA PRO A 141 6.11 0.96 -13.39
C PRO A 141 5.34 0.74 -12.09
N LEU A 142 4.10 1.20 -12.04
CA LEU A 142 3.25 1.19 -10.84
C LEU A 142 1.89 0.57 -11.13
N HIS A 143 1.32 -0.04 -10.10
CA HIS A 143 -0.09 -0.32 -9.94
C HIS A 143 -0.57 0.18 -8.57
N PHE A 144 -1.86 0.28 -8.37
CA PHE A 144 -2.41 1.03 -7.25
C PHE A 144 -3.55 0.27 -6.58
N ILE A 145 -3.63 0.36 -5.25
CA ILE A 145 -4.79 -0.09 -4.50
C ILE A 145 -5.49 1.11 -3.89
N PHE A 146 -6.81 1.07 -3.92
CA PHE A 146 -7.69 2.08 -3.34
C PHE A 146 -8.71 1.40 -2.44
N SER A 147 -9.04 2.03 -1.32
CA SER A 147 -10.13 1.60 -0.46
C SER A 147 -10.77 2.80 0.22
N ASP A 148 -12.05 2.71 0.55
CA ASP A 148 -12.79 3.79 1.18
C ASP A 148 -13.56 3.34 2.43
N PRO A 149 -14.19 4.26 3.19
CA PRO A 149 -14.92 3.92 4.43
C PRO A 149 -16.15 3.01 4.25
N THR A 150 -16.55 2.70 3.02
CA THR A 150 -17.62 1.72 2.76
C THR A 150 -17.10 0.29 2.66
N GLY A 151 -15.76 0.12 2.63
CA GLY A 151 -15.09 -1.16 2.41
C GLY A 151 -14.89 -1.50 0.93
N ASP A 152 -15.38 -0.66 -0.01
CA ASP A 152 -15.11 -0.86 -1.43
C ASP A 152 -13.59 -0.77 -1.67
N THR A 153 -13.05 -1.79 -2.36
CA THR A 153 -11.61 -1.93 -2.59
C THR A 153 -11.35 -2.31 -4.04
N ALA A 154 -10.47 -1.58 -4.70
CA ALA A 154 -10.12 -1.84 -6.08
C ALA A 154 -8.62 -1.66 -6.33
N VAL A 155 -8.10 -2.44 -7.27
CA VAL A 155 -6.73 -2.34 -7.78
C VAL A 155 -6.76 -1.78 -9.20
N LEU A 156 -5.93 -0.79 -9.46
CA LEU A 156 -5.73 -0.22 -10.78
C LEU A 156 -4.44 -0.73 -11.38
N GLU A 157 -4.54 -1.41 -12.51
CA GLU A 157 -3.43 -1.89 -13.31
C GLU A 157 -3.45 -1.21 -14.69
N ALA A 158 -2.31 -0.67 -15.11
CA ALA A 158 -2.11 -0.13 -16.45
C ALA A 158 -1.42 -1.20 -17.30
N THR A 159 -2.19 -1.96 -18.06
CA THR A 159 -1.72 -3.02 -18.97
C THR A 159 -2.32 -2.82 -20.36
N ASP A 160 -1.62 -3.29 -21.39
CA ASP A 160 -2.06 -3.13 -22.79
C ASP A 160 -2.34 -1.67 -23.19
N HIS A 161 -1.61 -0.72 -22.55
CA HIS A 161 -1.77 0.74 -22.70
C HIS A 161 -3.15 1.28 -22.29
N ASP A 162 -3.93 0.50 -21.52
CA ASP A 162 -5.23 0.89 -20.98
C ASP A 162 -5.25 0.77 -19.44
N LEU A 163 -6.28 1.32 -18.81
CA LEU A 163 -6.46 1.34 -17.36
C LEU A 163 -7.55 0.35 -16.94
N HIS A 164 -7.17 -0.61 -16.12
CA HIS A 164 -8.08 -1.63 -15.62
C HIS A 164 -8.28 -1.46 -14.10
N LEU A 165 -9.44 -0.98 -13.70
CA LEU A 165 -9.84 -0.93 -12.29
C LEU A 165 -10.57 -2.22 -11.94
N ILE A 166 -9.93 -3.05 -11.14
CA ILE A 166 -10.32 -4.43 -10.81
C ILE A 166 -10.77 -4.48 -9.36
N GLU A 167 -11.91 -5.07 -9.08
CA GLU A 167 -12.35 -5.34 -7.71
C GLU A 167 -11.37 -6.33 -7.04
N ASP A 168 -10.97 -6.02 -5.81
CA ASP A 168 -10.08 -6.89 -5.03
C ASP A 168 -10.87 -7.61 -3.92
N PRO A 169 -11.26 -8.87 -4.12
CA PRO A 169 -12.10 -9.61 -3.19
C PRO A 169 -11.40 -10.02 -1.89
N VAL A 170 -10.07 -9.96 -1.85
CA VAL A 170 -9.29 -10.32 -0.66
C VAL A 170 -8.67 -9.11 0.03
N GLY A 171 -8.70 -7.94 -0.64
CA GLY A 171 -8.14 -6.70 -0.13
C GLY A 171 -6.66 -6.82 0.19
N VAL A 172 -5.87 -7.42 -0.71
CA VAL A 172 -4.41 -7.57 -0.60
C VAL A 172 -3.79 -7.35 -1.96
N MET A 173 -2.81 -6.47 -2.03
CA MET A 173 -2.00 -6.27 -3.23
C MET A 173 -0.51 -6.44 -2.89
N ALA A 174 0.20 -7.18 -3.72
CA ALA A 174 1.65 -7.26 -3.71
C ALA A 174 2.20 -6.66 -5.02
N ASN A 175 3.41 -6.98 -5.42
CA ASN A 175 3.96 -6.55 -6.71
C ASN A 175 3.53 -7.51 -7.84
N SER A 176 4.21 -7.41 -8.98
CA SER A 176 4.03 -8.34 -10.11
C SER A 176 3.99 -9.81 -9.66
N PRO A 177 3.19 -10.67 -10.29
CA PRO A 177 2.34 -10.42 -11.47
C PRO A 177 1.05 -9.64 -11.17
N GLN A 178 0.11 -9.61 -12.12
CA GLN A 178 -1.21 -8.99 -11.99
C GLN A 178 -2.05 -9.60 -10.85
N LEU A 179 -2.99 -8.83 -10.33
CA LEU A 179 -3.91 -9.29 -9.26
C LEU A 179 -4.62 -10.59 -9.64
N SER A 180 -5.11 -10.71 -10.86
CA SER A 180 -5.79 -11.93 -11.36
C SER A 180 -4.92 -13.18 -11.25
N TRP A 181 -3.62 -13.07 -11.52
CA TRP A 181 -2.68 -14.17 -11.33
C TRP A 181 -2.49 -14.51 -9.84
N HIS A 182 -2.38 -13.51 -8.97
CA HIS A 182 -2.26 -13.73 -7.52
C HIS A 182 -3.48 -14.45 -6.96
N LEU A 183 -4.69 -14.05 -7.37
CA LEU A 183 -5.93 -14.71 -6.98
C LEU A 183 -5.99 -16.16 -7.47
N GLN A 184 -5.56 -16.42 -8.72
CA GLN A 184 -5.46 -17.78 -9.23
C GLN A 184 -4.43 -18.61 -8.46
N ASN A 185 -3.25 -18.07 -8.20
CA ASN A 185 -2.19 -18.74 -7.43
C ASN A 185 -2.64 -19.06 -5.99
N LEU A 186 -3.48 -18.23 -5.39
CA LEU A 186 -4.03 -18.44 -4.05
C LEU A 186 -4.78 -19.78 -3.95
N SER A 187 -5.37 -20.28 -5.03
CA SER A 187 -6.03 -21.58 -5.09
C SER A 187 -5.11 -22.74 -4.73
N THR A 188 -3.80 -22.63 -5.03
CA THR A 188 -2.78 -23.63 -4.67
C THR A 188 -2.63 -23.76 -3.15
N TYR A 189 -2.96 -22.72 -2.42
CA TYR A 189 -2.85 -22.61 -0.97
C TYR A 189 -4.21 -22.68 -0.26
N GLY A 190 -5.29 -22.95 -0.99
CA GLY A 190 -6.66 -22.98 -0.48
C GLY A 190 -6.93 -24.06 0.58
N THR A 191 -5.98 -24.95 0.83
CA THR A 191 -6.07 -25.96 1.89
C THR A 191 -5.37 -25.54 3.19
N LEU A 192 -4.70 -24.40 3.24
CA LEU A 192 -4.11 -23.88 4.47
C LEU A 192 -5.20 -23.47 5.46
N VAL A 193 -5.03 -23.83 6.72
CA VAL A 193 -5.89 -23.46 7.84
C VAL A 193 -5.07 -23.14 9.08
N ALA A 194 -5.60 -22.32 9.98
CA ALA A 194 -4.92 -21.99 11.24
C ALA A 194 -4.92 -23.16 12.25
N ASP A 195 -5.83 -24.13 12.08
CA ASP A 195 -6.02 -25.24 12.98
C ASP A 195 -4.88 -26.24 12.92
N THR A 196 -4.81 -27.08 13.96
CA THR A 196 -3.91 -28.24 13.98
C THR A 196 -4.59 -29.41 13.27
N ARG A 197 -3.95 -29.90 12.20
CA ARG A 197 -4.45 -31.08 11.49
C ARG A 197 -4.05 -32.36 12.18
N PRO A 198 -4.92 -33.40 12.23
CA PRO A 198 -4.54 -34.72 12.74
C PRO A 198 -3.44 -35.34 11.87
N LEU A 199 -2.55 -36.08 12.52
CA LEU A 199 -1.52 -36.84 11.84
C LEU A 199 -2.10 -38.17 11.34
N HIS A 200 -1.65 -38.61 10.17
CA HIS A 200 -1.98 -39.95 9.65
C HIS A 200 -1.12 -41.01 10.31
N ASP A 201 -1.72 -42.18 10.54
CA ASP A 201 -0.98 -43.41 10.91
C ASP A 201 -0.40 -44.06 9.64
N TYR A 202 0.88 -44.36 9.66
CA TYR A 202 1.55 -45.09 8.59
C TYR A 202 1.87 -46.52 9.06
N GLN A 203 0.93 -47.45 8.85
CA GLN A 203 1.12 -48.89 9.16
C GLN A 203 1.51 -49.16 10.62
N GLY A 204 0.90 -48.49 11.57
CA GLY A 204 1.18 -48.60 12.99
C GLY A 204 2.35 -47.76 13.48
N PHE A 205 2.99 -46.97 12.61
CA PHE A 205 3.98 -45.98 13.03
C PHE A 205 3.32 -44.71 13.53
N ASN A 206 3.30 -44.55 14.85
CA ASN A 206 2.72 -43.38 15.51
C ASN A 206 3.59 -42.13 15.33
N LEU A 207 3.17 -41.21 14.46
CA LEU A 207 3.78 -39.91 14.30
C LEU A 207 3.57 -39.06 15.56
N LYS A 208 4.61 -38.39 16.02
CA LYS A 208 4.52 -37.42 17.11
C LYS A 208 4.27 -36.03 16.53
N THR A 209 3.36 -35.28 17.15
CA THR A 209 3.11 -33.87 16.76
C THR A 209 4.35 -33.03 16.98
N VAL A 210 4.56 -32.06 16.09
CA VAL A 210 5.60 -31.01 16.20
C VAL A 210 5.07 -29.74 16.87
N GLY A 211 3.79 -29.77 17.34
CA GLY A 211 3.12 -28.63 17.97
C GLY A 211 1.83 -28.23 17.23
N PRO A 212 1.14 -27.19 17.71
CA PRO A 212 -0.06 -26.66 17.06
C PRO A 212 0.26 -25.93 15.74
N GLY A 213 -0.77 -25.67 14.93
CA GLY A 213 -0.65 -24.88 13.69
C GLY A 213 -0.20 -25.70 12.46
N THR A 214 -0.28 -27.04 12.52
CA THR A 214 0.13 -27.90 11.40
C THR A 214 -0.72 -27.73 10.15
N GLY A 215 -1.90 -27.09 10.24
CA GLY A 215 -2.73 -26.74 9.09
C GLY A 215 -2.09 -25.69 8.18
N ALA A 216 -1.09 -24.96 8.68
CA ALA A 216 -0.35 -23.96 7.91
C ALA A 216 0.94 -24.52 7.26
N PHE A 217 1.20 -25.85 7.31
CA PHE A 217 2.31 -26.44 6.60
C PHE A 217 2.21 -26.19 5.10
N GLY A 218 3.32 -25.70 4.49
CA GLY A 218 3.36 -25.27 3.10
C GLY A 218 3.11 -23.77 2.90
N MET A 219 2.88 -23.01 4.00
CA MET A 219 2.87 -21.55 3.92
C MET A 219 4.20 -21.05 3.35
N PRO A 220 4.21 -20.25 2.25
CA PRO A 220 5.46 -19.80 1.67
C PRO A 220 6.14 -18.77 2.58
N GLY A 221 7.43 -18.93 2.83
CA GLY A 221 8.20 -18.12 3.79
C GLY A 221 9.14 -17.09 3.17
N ASP A 222 9.36 -17.13 1.86
CA ASP A 222 10.28 -16.23 1.17
C ASP A 222 9.69 -14.82 0.94
N TYR A 223 10.53 -13.88 0.45
CA TYR A 223 10.14 -12.50 0.23
C TYR A 223 9.64 -12.19 -1.20
N THR A 224 9.39 -13.20 -2.04
CA THR A 224 8.80 -12.95 -3.36
C THR A 224 7.39 -12.38 -3.26
N SER A 225 6.94 -11.70 -4.31
CA SER A 225 5.59 -11.12 -4.37
C SER A 225 4.49 -12.16 -4.13
N PRO A 226 4.48 -13.34 -4.80
CA PRO A 226 3.48 -14.38 -4.55
C PRO A 226 3.45 -14.87 -3.11
N SER A 227 4.61 -15.08 -2.51
CA SER A 227 4.71 -15.58 -1.13
C SER A 227 4.20 -14.57 -0.11
N ARG A 228 4.51 -13.28 -0.30
CA ARG A 228 4.00 -12.20 0.55
C ARG A 228 2.49 -12.04 0.42
N PHE A 229 1.96 -12.14 -0.81
CA PHE A 229 0.52 -12.10 -1.06
C PHE A 229 -0.21 -13.20 -0.28
N VAL A 230 0.21 -14.47 -0.45
CA VAL A 230 -0.41 -15.62 0.23
C VAL A 230 -0.35 -15.47 1.75
N ARG A 231 0.82 -15.11 2.32
CA ARG A 231 0.94 -14.91 3.77
C ARG A 231 0.03 -13.82 4.29
N THR A 232 -0.05 -12.69 3.56
CA THR A 232 -0.89 -11.56 3.97
C THR A 232 -2.37 -11.94 3.95
N VAL A 233 -2.85 -12.62 2.89
CA VAL A 233 -4.24 -13.11 2.82
C VAL A 233 -4.54 -14.07 3.97
N PHE A 234 -3.67 -15.05 4.22
CA PHE A 234 -3.83 -16.01 5.31
C PHE A 234 -3.86 -15.33 6.68
N ASN A 235 -2.86 -14.52 6.99
CA ASN A 235 -2.75 -13.84 8.28
C ASN A 235 -3.93 -12.89 8.53
N LYS A 236 -4.33 -12.11 7.51
CA LYS A 236 -5.50 -11.24 7.58
C LYS A 236 -6.77 -12.05 7.87
N HIS A 237 -6.98 -13.17 7.17
CA HIS A 237 -8.20 -13.98 7.28
C HIS A 237 -8.36 -14.63 8.67
N TYR A 238 -7.26 -15.13 9.25
CA TYR A 238 -7.30 -15.86 10.53
C TYR A 238 -7.05 -14.97 11.75
N SER A 239 -6.72 -13.70 11.58
CA SER A 239 -6.54 -12.78 12.70
C SER A 239 -7.87 -12.50 13.40
N ARG A 240 -7.82 -12.39 14.74
CA ARG A 240 -9.01 -12.04 15.52
C ARG A 240 -9.41 -10.59 15.26
N PRO A 241 -10.71 -10.32 15.03
CA PRO A 241 -11.22 -8.96 14.87
C PRO A 241 -10.88 -8.08 16.07
N THR A 242 -10.52 -6.84 15.81
CA THR A 242 -10.22 -5.79 16.80
C THR A 242 -11.42 -4.88 16.97
N ALA A 243 -11.49 -4.15 18.12
CA ALA A 243 -12.67 -3.38 18.47
C ALA A 243 -12.53 -1.86 18.32
N ASP A 244 -11.30 -1.34 18.15
CA ASP A 244 -11.02 0.09 18.07
C ASP A 244 -9.74 0.36 17.28
N THR A 245 -9.51 1.61 16.91
CA THR A 245 -8.35 2.02 16.12
C THR A 245 -7.01 1.64 16.78
N PRO A 246 -6.74 1.88 18.07
CA PRO A 246 -5.46 1.50 18.67
C PRO A 246 -5.17 0.00 18.59
N THR A 247 -6.15 -0.85 18.90
CA THR A 247 -5.96 -2.31 18.80
C THR A 247 -5.87 -2.77 17.35
N THR A 248 -6.55 -2.10 16.43
CA THR A 248 -6.44 -2.36 14.99
C THR A 248 -5.05 -1.99 14.48
N MET A 249 -4.51 -0.84 14.86
CA MET A 249 -3.14 -0.44 14.48
C MET A 249 -2.11 -1.45 14.97
N ASN A 250 -2.22 -1.94 16.20
CA ASN A 250 -1.36 -3.00 16.72
C ASN A 250 -1.47 -4.28 15.89
N LEU A 251 -2.68 -4.70 15.53
CA LEU A 251 -2.86 -5.87 14.66
C LEU A 251 -2.25 -5.65 13.26
N LEU A 252 -2.45 -4.48 12.67
CA LEU A 252 -1.89 -4.16 11.34
C LEU A 252 -0.36 -4.18 11.35
N GLN A 253 0.29 -3.72 12.44
CA GLN A 253 1.73 -3.87 12.62
C GLN A 253 2.14 -5.34 12.57
N HIS A 254 1.47 -6.22 13.32
CA HIS A 254 1.74 -7.66 13.31
C HIS A 254 1.46 -8.33 11.95
N LEU A 255 0.42 -7.90 11.22
CA LEU A 255 0.17 -8.41 9.87
C LEU A 255 1.30 -8.03 8.90
N LEU A 256 1.79 -6.80 8.99
CA LEU A 256 2.90 -6.33 8.16
C LEU A 256 4.26 -6.88 8.60
N ASP A 257 4.45 -7.31 9.86
CA ASP A 257 5.68 -8.00 10.29
C ASP A 257 5.97 -9.23 9.43
N GLY A 258 4.91 -9.95 9.02
CA GLY A 258 5.03 -11.13 8.15
C GLY A 258 5.61 -10.86 6.76
N VAL A 259 5.64 -9.60 6.32
CA VAL A 259 6.11 -9.17 5.00
C VAL A 259 7.14 -8.05 5.05
N THR A 260 7.50 -7.57 6.24
CA THR A 260 8.58 -6.61 6.47
C THR A 260 9.92 -7.25 6.13
N ILE A 261 10.72 -6.58 5.31
CA ILE A 261 12.02 -7.06 4.81
C ILE A 261 13.13 -6.37 5.58
N PRO A 262 13.90 -7.10 6.43
CA PRO A 262 15.08 -6.55 7.11
C PRO A 262 16.19 -6.16 6.12
N LYS A 263 17.02 -5.18 6.48
CA LYS A 263 18.20 -4.82 5.68
C LYS A 263 19.13 -6.03 5.53
N GLY A 264 19.59 -6.30 4.30
CA GLY A 264 20.59 -7.33 4.00
C GLY A 264 20.04 -8.72 3.67
N VAL A 265 18.74 -9.02 3.89
CA VAL A 265 18.19 -10.36 3.61
C VAL A 265 17.71 -10.52 2.16
N LYS A 266 17.64 -9.43 1.40
CA LYS A 266 17.27 -9.43 0.00
C LYS A 266 18.26 -8.61 -0.82
N LEU A 267 19.23 -9.29 -1.40
CA LEU A 267 20.30 -8.69 -2.19
C LEU A 267 19.95 -8.67 -3.68
N LYS A 268 20.35 -7.59 -4.34
CA LYS A 268 20.36 -7.46 -5.80
C LYS A 268 21.69 -7.87 -6.38
N PRO A 269 21.78 -8.10 -7.73
CA PRO A 269 23.03 -8.48 -8.38
C PRO A 269 24.16 -7.44 -8.20
N ASP A 270 23.83 -6.16 -7.99
CA ASP A 270 24.78 -5.08 -7.72
C ASP A 270 25.23 -5.00 -6.24
N GLY A 271 24.77 -5.91 -5.38
CA GLY A 271 25.07 -5.95 -3.95
C GLY A 271 24.22 -5.01 -3.09
N SER A 272 23.37 -4.17 -3.68
CA SER A 272 22.42 -3.36 -2.92
C SER A 272 21.30 -4.22 -2.34
N SER A 273 20.65 -3.76 -1.27
CA SER A 273 19.59 -4.48 -0.58
C SER A 273 18.28 -3.73 -0.66
N ASP A 274 17.22 -4.40 -1.11
CA ASP A 274 15.87 -3.90 -0.87
C ASP A 274 15.46 -4.23 0.57
N TYR A 275 14.82 -3.28 1.25
CA TYR A 275 14.30 -3.45 2.59
C TYR A 275 13.09 -2.55 2.82
N THR A 276 12.30 -2.84 3.85
CA THR A 276 11.15 -2.02 4.22
C THR A 276 11.63 -0.73 4.86
N GLN A 277 11.49 0.40 4.18
CA GLN A 277 11.93 1.72 4.68
C GLN A 277 10.96 2.30 5.70
N TYR A 278 9.67 2.04 5.48
CA TYR A 278 8.62 2.40 6.42
C TYR A 278 7.39 1.52 6.23
N ARG A 279 6.52 1.53 7.21
CA ARG A 279 5.16 1.03 7.14
C ARG A 279 4.19 2.20 7.22
N GLY A 280 3.25 2.26 6.28
CA GLY A 280 2.20 3.27 6.24
C GLY A 280 0.85 2.65 6.59
N TYR A 281 0.02 3.38 7.36
CA TYR A 281 -1.31 2.93 7.75
C TYR A 281 -2.30 4.09 7.63
N MET A 282 -3.48 3.82 7.13
CA MET A 282 -4.54 4.78 6.92
C MET A 282 -5.79 4.30 7.66
N SER A 283 -6.26 5.07 8.64
CA SER A 283 -7.59 4.93 9.21
C SER A 283 -8.55 5.72 8.35
N LEU A 284 -9.36 5.03 7.53
CA LEU A 284 -10.18 5.66 6.50
C LEU A 284 -11.33 6.45 7.13
N ASN A 285 -11.98 5.89 8.14
CA ASN A 285 -13.07 6.54 8.85
C ASN A 285 -12.62 7.75 9.69
N GLU A 286 -11.40 7.70 10.26
CA GLU A 286 -10.83 8.82 11.02
C GLU A 286 -10.10 9.85 10.12
N ARG A 287 -9.87 9.55 8.84
CA ARG A 287 -9.08 10.39 7.93
C ARG A 287 -7.69 10.65 8.50
N ALA A 288 -7.04 9.60 9.00
CA ALA A 288 -5.75 9.69 9.68
C ALA A 288 -4.71 8.80 9.00
N TYR A 289 -3.54 9.36 8.81
CA TYR A 289 -2.36 8.70 8.29
C TYR A 289 -1.36 8.43 9.41
N TYR A 290 -0.81 7.22 9.43
CA TYR A 290 0.22 6.82 10.38
C TYR A 290 1.43 6.32 9.60
N MET A 291 2.62 6.62 10.09
CA MET A 291 3.87 6.18 9.52
C MET A 291 4.82 5.67 10.60
N GLU A 292 5.47 4.54 10.30
CA GLU A 292 6.45 3.88 11.14
C GLU A 292 7.71 3.66 10.31
N PRO A 293 8.77 4.50 10.47
CA PRO A 293 10.02 4.32 9.74
C PRO A 293 10.82 3.11 10.26
N TYR A 294 11.72 2.59 9.44
CA TYR A 294 12.50 1.39 9.75
C TYR A 294 13.28 1.47 11.08
N ASP A 295 13.75 2.64 11.42
CA ASP A 295 14.63 2.89 12.57
C ASP A 295 13.87 3.41 13.81
N ASN A 296 12.54 3.52 13.74
CA ASN A 296 11.69 3.88 14.88
C ASN A 296 10.35 3.12 14.80
N LEU A 297 10.08 2.27 15.77
CA LEU A 297 8.86 1.44 15.84
C LEU A 297 7.63 2.18 16.39
N GLU A 298 7.76 3.47 16.72
CA GLU A 298 6.63 4.29 17.16
C GLU A 298 5.80 4.75 15.96
N LEU A 299 4.49 4.59 16.06
CA LEU A 299 3.56 5.15 15.08
C LEU A 299 3.48 6.68 15.22
N GLN A 300 3.77 7.38 14.14
CA GLN A 300 3.65 8.83 14.04
C GLN A 300 2.42 9.18 13.22
N ARG A 301 1.49 9.97 13.78
CA ARG A 301 0.13 10.17 13.26
C ARG A 301 -0.10 11.60 12.81
N VAL A 302 -0.74 11.75 11.64
CA VAL A 302 -1.35 13.01 11.18
C VAL A 302 -2.81 12.75 10.86
N GLU A 303 -3.72 13.50 11.48
CA GLU A 303 -5.16 13.46 11.23
C GLU A 303 -5.59 14.70 10.44
N ILE A 304 -6.44 14.52 9.45
CA ILE A 304 -7.02 15.63 8.70
C ILE A 304 -8.12 16.26 9.55
N THR A 305 -7.89 17.45 10.05
CA THR A 305 -8.86 18.22 10.82
C THR A 305 -9.61 19.23 9.94
N ASP A 306 -10.82 19.60 10.35
CA ASP A 306 -11.59 20.62 9.65
C ASP A 306 -10.84 21.97 9.60
N LYS A 307 -10.07 22.29 10.65
CA LYS A 307 -9.20 23.46 10.68
C LYS A 307 -8.14 23.44 9.57
N MET A 308 -7.49 22.31 9.34
CA MET A 308 -6.51 22.18 8.25
C MET A 308 -7.15 22.40 6.89
N LEU A 309 -8.38 21.91 6.71
CA LEU A 309 -9.11 22.01 5.44
C LEU A 309 -9.64 23.43 5.16
N THR A 310 -9.83 24.26 6.19
CA THR A 310 -10.36 25.62 6.05
C THR A 310 -9.30 26.70 6.08
N ASP A 311 -8.27 26.53 6.94
CA ASP A 311 -7.34 27.60 7.29
C ASP A 311 -5.98 27.47 6.58
N TRP A 312 -5.67 26.28 6.05
CA TRP A 312 -4.36 26.03 5.43
C TRP A 312 -4.46 26.02 3.91
N ASP A 313 -3.57 26.78 3.29
CA ASP A 313 -3.49 26.97 1.84
C ASP A 313 -2.15 26.52 1.23
N THR A 314 -1.20 26.13 2.07
CA THR A 314 0.12 25.64 1.67
C THR A 314 0.39 24.25 2.21
N PRO A 315 1.15 23.40 1.48
CA PRO A 315 1.54 22.09 1.97
C PRO A 315 2.32 22.15 3.28
N VAL A 316 2.06 21.19 4.17
CA VAL A 316 2.77 21.09 5.46
C VAL A 316 3.45 19.73 5.56
N GLU A 317 4.77 19.75 5.72
CA GLU A 317 5.60 18.57 5.89
C GLU A 317 5.78 18.26 7.39
N TYR A 318 5.68 16.99 7.77
CA TYR A 318 5.86 16.51 9.14
C TYR A 318 7.13 15.65 9.23
N PRO A 319 8.26 16.22 9.65
CA PRO A 319 9.49 15.45 9.80
C PRO A 319 9.32 14.30 10.78
N LEU A 320 9.75 13.11 10.37
CA LEU A 320 9.66 11.91 11.20
C LEU A 320 10.76 11.91 12.28
N ALA A 321 10.39 11.39 13.46
CA ALA A 321 11.39 10.98 14.45
C ALA A 321 11.97 9.62 14.04
N HIS A 322 13.29 9.55 13.91
CA HIS A 322 14.03 8.36 13.47
C HIS A 322 14.74 7.61 14.62
N GLN A 323 14.56 8.03 15.86
CA GLN A 323 15.19 7.41 17.01
C GLN A 323 14.16 6.62 17.83
N ASN A 324 14.36 5.33 17.98
CA ASN A 324 13.56 4.51 18.88
C ASN A 324 13.56 5.06 20.30
N HIS A 325 12.39 5.10 20.90
CA HIS A 325 12.19 5.51 22.27
C HIS A 325 12.12 4.27 23.16
N ILE A 326 13.13 4.07 24.00
CA ILE A 326 13.18 2.95 24.95
C ILE A 326 12.74 3.45 26.32
N LYS A 327 11.59 2.97 26.82
CA LYS A 327 11.14 3.29 28.16
C LYS A 327 11.92 2.47 29.20
N HIS A 328 12.69 3.15 30.06
CA HIS A 328 13.30 2.52 31.23
C HIS A 328 12.24 2.31 32.30
N LEU A 329 12.15 1.11 32.87
CA LEU A 329 11.15 0.74 33.89
C LEU A 329 11.75 0.75 35.32
N ASN A 330 13.03 1.02 35.47
CA ASN A 330 13.77 1.12 36.74
C ASN A 330 14.34 2.52 36.92
#